data_02c41c4502fb39719db8ca3a3ca97dc1
#
_entry.id   02c41c4502fb39719db8ca3a3ca97dc1
#
_cell.length_a   1.000
_cell.length_b   1.000
_cell.length_c   1.000
_cell.angle_alpha   90.00
_cell.angle_beta   90.00
_cell.angle_gamma   90.00
#
_symmetry.space_group_name_H-M   'P 1'
#
loop_
_entity.id
_entity.type
_entity.pdbx_description
1 polymer ?
#
loop_
_entity_poly.entity_id
_entity_poly.type
_entity_poly.pdbx_seq_one_letter_code
_entity_poly.pdbx_strand_id
1 'polypeptide(L)'
;LPDRMATVSRHAVRARSICILFVILFIQGCAQLPPRNASSLSYAFDRPEETRLGREVQPHLQNQPSDSGFYIQDTGREAFLQRAALIEAAEQSIDAQYYIWNSDVSGTYLVRRLLVAADRGVRVRLLLDDVNLDGRDSMFAALDRHPNIKISIYNPFVTRSGIGKWLNFVTDFQRLNQRMHNKTFVVDGALGIMGGRNIGDEYFDIHPQMNFRDRDVLIAGPIVADLSANFDAFWNSASSYPISQLEPDAVQEQDLNAQLDQIRATASDITGLTRVPPQNSRSALEYMLQTLSGLIWAEGKLVFDSPSVDAQADADSPQRSAQMLHQLVEQADKNILVESAYLILGDDQLDILRQIRARGVRVSALTNSLASNDLTTNHAGYARRRGAMLANGAELYELRPDAAGCSSWIEMPGFCNNGAVGLHAKSAVFDRKTLYIGSFNINLRSIYLNSETVLVIHGPQLAERLAQDIEAAMAPENSWRVTRDADGQLLWSAGEDQLWTHEPATGFWRRFKSGLFSLLPMEKYL
;
A
#
# COMPACT_ATOMS: atom_id res chain seq x y z
N LEU A 1 -17.49 60.78 30.46
CA LEU A 1 -17.89 59.37 30.76
C LEU A 1 -17.87 58.43 29.58
N PRO A 2 -17.87 58.80 28.26
CA PRO A 2 -17.75 57.89 27.17
C PRO A 2 -16.33 57.37 26.89
N ASP A 3 -15.28 58.13 27.23
CA ASP A 3 -13.89 57.75 26.89
C ASP A 3 -13.24 56.64 27.75
N ARG A 4 -13.77 56.40 28.94
CA ARG A 4 -13.22 55.34 29.80
C ARG A 4 -13.66 53.93 29.43
N MET A 5 -14.82 53.76 28.79
CA MET A 5 -15.29 52.43 28.34
C MET A 5 -14.57 51.91 27.08
N ALA A 6 -14.14 52.79 26.17
CA ALA A 6 -13.42 52.43 24.96
C ALA A 6 -11.97 51.99 25.23
N THR A 7 -11.34 52.49 26.28
CA THR A 7 -9.96 52.16 26.67
C THR A 7 -9.88 50.78 27.35
N VAL A 8 -10.87 50.41 28.15
CA VAL A 8 -10.93 49.09 28.82
C VAL A 8 -11.14 47.97 27.80
N SER A 9 -11.95 48.19 26.77
CA SER A 9 -12.17 47.20 25.70
C SER A 9 -10.90 46.93 24.87
N ARG A 10 -10.12 47.99 24.54
CA ARG A 10 -8.86 47.82 23.76
C ARG A 10 -7.76 47.13 24.55
N HIS A 11 -7.67 47.31 25.87
CA HIS A 11 -6.71 46.60 26.71
C HIS A 11 -7.08 45.15 26.91
N ALA A 12 -8.36 44.80 27.04
CA ALA A 12 -8.84 43.44 27.16
C ALA A 12 -8.62 42.64 25.86
N VAL A 13 -8.80 43.23 24.67
CA VAL A 13 -8.54 42.60 23.37
C VAL A 13 -7.03 42.42 23.17
N ARG A 14 -6.20 43.42 23.50
CA ARG A 14 -4.73 43.29 23.44
C ARG A 14 -4.18 42.24 24.40
N ALA A 15 -4.69 42.20 25.64
CA ALA A 15 -4.30 41.17 26.61
C ALA A 15 -4.68 39.76 26.13
N ARG A 16 -5.87 39.56 25.57
CA ARG A 16 -6.28 38.28 24.95
C ARG A 16 -5.41 37.90 23.75
N SER A 17 -5.09 38.85 22.87
CA SER A 17 -4.21 38.62 21.72
C SER A 17 -2.78 38.30 22.17
N ILE A 18 -2.26 38.95 23.21
CA ILE A 18 -0.94 38.67 23.79
C ILE A 18 -0.94 37.28 24.47
N CYS A 19 -1.99 36.92 25.21
CA CYS A 19 -2.13 35.61 25.82
C CYS A 19 -2.23 34.50 24.75
N ILE A 20 -2.96 34.71 23.67
CA ILE A 20 -3.05 33.76 22.54
C ILE A 20 -1.69 33.66 21.85
N LEU A 21 -0.97 34.75 21.63
CA LEU A 21 0.39 34.73 21.05
C LEU A 21 1.40 34.04 21.98
N PHE A 22 1.31 34.24 23.29
CA PHE A 22 2.12 33.55 24.30
C PHE A 22 1.77 32.05 24.36
N VAL A 23 0.51 31.67 24.30
CA VAL A 23 0.09 30.26 24.22
C VAL A 23 0.60 29.61 22.93
N ILE A 24 0.56 30.31 21.80
CA ILE A 24 1.14 29.82 20.52
C ILE A 24 2.67 29.70 20.61
N LEU A 25 3.35 30.66 21.27
CA LEU A 25 4.81 30.60 21.48
C LEU A 25 5.24 29.53 22.51
N PHE A 26 4.42 29.20 23.49
CA PHE A 26 4.67 28.10 24.43
C PHE A 26 4.36 26.71 23.82
N ILE A 27 3.49 26.63 22.81
CA ILE A 27 3.23 25.39 22.05
C ILE A 27 4.39 25.11 21.07
N GLN A 28 5.22 26.09 20.74
CA GLN A 28 6.50 25.89 20.03
C GLN A 28 7.64 25.39 20.95
N GLY A 29 7.36 24.98 22.17
CA GLY A 29 8.27 24.22 23.00
C GLY A 29 8.58 22.89 22.30
N CYS A 30 9.63 22.93 21.55
CA CYS A 30 10.46 21.93 20.87
C CYS A 30 10.15 20.45 21.21
N ALA A 31 8.99 19.93 20.84
CA ALA A 31 8.88 18.52 20.62
C ALA A 31 9.67 18.23 19.32
N GLN A 32 10.91 17.82 19.44
CA GLN A 32 11.74 17.32 18.35
C GLN A 32 11.83 15.80 18.48
N LEU A 33 11.95 15.13 17.35
CA LEU A 33 12.32 13.72 17.39
C LEU A 33 13.62 13.56 18.19
N PRO A 34 13.77 12.50 18.99
CA PRO A 34 15.00 12.26 19.71
C PRO A 34 16.16 12.20 18.71
N PRO A 35 17.37 12.67 19.07
CA PRO A 35 18.52 12.49 18.21
C PRO A 35 18.68 11.01 17.93
N ARG A 36 18.73 10.64 16.64
CA ARG A 36 18.93 9.26 16.24
C ARG A 36 20.28 8.79 16.78
N ASN A 37 20.25 7.84 17.71
CA ASN A 37 21.47 7.18 18.10
C ASN A 37 22.06 6.50 16.87
N ALA A 38 23.36 6.63 16.64
CA ALA A 38 24.05 5.95 15.57
C ALA A 38 23.85 4.43 15.73
N SER A 39 22.77 3.91 15.18
CA SER A 39 22.58 2.47 15.05
C SER A 39 23.59 1.97 14.03
N SER A 40 24.23 0.84 14.31
CA SER A 40 25.05 0.15 13.31
C SER A 40 24.21 -0.11 12.07
N LEU A 41 24.74 0.20 10.89
CA LEU A 41 24.10 -0.16 9.62
C LEU A 41 23.81 -1.66 9.60
N SER A 42 22.65 -2.03 9.09
CA SER A 42 22.23 -3.42 8.98
C SER A 42 21.79 -3.71 7.55
N TYR A 43 22.28 -4.83 7.02
CA TYR A 43 22.05 -5.22 5.63
C TYR A 43 21.29 -6.55 5.55
N ALA A 44 20.63 -6.76 4.42
CA ALA A 44 19.95 -8.00 4.09
C ALA A 44 20.92 -9.19 4.05
N PHE A 45 20.38 -10.38 4.20
CA PHE A 45 21.14 -11.62 3.98
C PHE A 45 21.38 -11.79 2.47
N ASP A 46 22.63 -11.99 2.09
CA ASP A 46 23.12 -11.93 0.70
C ASP A 46 23.65 -13.27 0.16
N ARG A 47 23.44 -14.37 0.91
CA ARG A 47 23.88 -15.73 0.54
C ARG A 47 22.72 -16.71 0.43
N PRO A 48 21.73 -16.46 -0.46
CA PRO A 48 20.54 -17.30 -0.56
C PRO A 48 20.84 -18.78 -0.80
N GLU A 49 21.94 -19.10 -1.50
CA GLU A 49 22.38 -20.48 -1.79
C GLU A 49 22.70 -21.30 -0.52
N GLU A 50 22.93 -20.67 0.59
CA GLU A 50 23.13 -21.35 1.88
C GLU A 50 21.81 -21.85 2.50
N THR A 51 20.66 -21.36 1.99
CA THR A 51 19.33 -21.72 2.49
C THR A 51 18.64 -22.77 1.63
N ARG A 52 17.62 -23.46 2.16
CA ARG A 52 16.83 -24.41 1.39
C ARG A 52 16.09 -23.74 0.26
N LEU A 53 15.40 -22.62 0.54
CA LEU A 53 14.65 -21.87 -0.48
C LEU A 53 15.56 -21.41 -1.62
N GLY A 54 16.73 -20.87 -1.31
CA GLY A 54 17.69 -20.42 -2.32
C GLY A 54 18.23 -21.57 -3.17
N ARG A 55 18.54 -22.73 -2.56
CA ARG A 55 18.98 -23.91 -3.32
C ARG A 55 17.93 -24.42 -4.31
N GLU A 56 16.64 -24.31 -4.00
CA GLU A 56 15.56 -24.69 -4.91
C GLU A 56 15.42 -23.74 -6.12
N VAL A 57 15.80 -22.47 -5.96
CA VAL A 57 15.78 -21.48 -7.05
C VAL A 57 17.01 -21.60 -7.97
N GLN A 58 18.16 -22.02 -7.46
CA GLN A 58 19.46 -22.08 -8.18
C GLN A 58 19.43 -22.78 -9.54
N PRO A 59 18.78 -23.94 -9.73
CA PRO A 59 18.77 -24.62 -11.03
C PRO A 59 18.14 -23.79 -12.15
N HIS A 60 17.16 -22.96 -11.81
CA HIS A 60 16.51 -22.07 -12.79
C HIS A 60 17.44 -20.92 -13.19
N LEU A 61 18.18 -20.34 -12.23
CA LEU A 61 19.12 -19.24 -12.47
C LEU A 61 20.31 -19.66 -13.34
N GLN A 62 20.74 -20.92 -13.25
CA GLN A 62 21.83 -21.42 -14.10
C GLN A 62 21.45 -21.42 -15.59
N ASN A 63 20.17 -21.59 -15.92
CA ASN A 63 19.68 -21.64 -17.28
C ASN A 63 19.28 -20.25 -17.83
N GLN A 64 18.85 -19.33 -16.95
CA GLN A 64 18.35 -17.99 -17.28
C GLN A 64 18.83 -16.97 -16.23
N PRO A 65 20.12 -16.60 -16.21
CA PRO A 65 20.70 -15.82 -15.12
C PRO A 65 20.21 -14.36 -15.04
N SER A 66 19.66 -13.82 -16.14
CA SER A 66 19.11 -12.44 -16.19
C SER A 66 17.64 -12.36 -15.83
N ASP A 67 16.91 -13.47 -15.90
CA ASP A 67 15.48 -13.51 -15.67
C ASP A 67 15.16 -13.76 -14.20
N SER A 68 14.00 -13.27 -13.80
CA SER A 68 13.40 -13.61 -12.52
C SER A 68 12.11 -14.39 -12.73
N GLY A 69 11.79 -15.24 -11.78
CA GLY A 69 10.53 -15.99 -11.77
C GLY A 69 9.45 -15.18 -11.06
N PHE A 70 8.27 -15.10 -11.67
CA PHE A 70 7.14 -14.32 -11.17
C PHE A 70 5.90 -15.20 -11.02
N TYR A 71 5.21 -15.03 -9.89
CA TYR A 71 3.92 -15.64 -9.65
C TYR A 71 2.96 -14.57 -9.09
N ILE A 72 1.90 -14.24 -9.85
CA ILE A 72 0.90 -13.24 -9.43
C ILE A 72 -0.04 -13.89 -8.42
N GLN A 73 -0.16 -13.29 -7.24
CA GLN A 73 -1.08 -13.69 -6.17
C GLN A 73 -2.41 -12.94 -6.35
N ASP A 74 -3.39 -13.60 -6.94
CA ASP A 74 -4.66 -12.99 -7.32
C ASP A 74 -5.65 -12.87 -6.15
N THR A 75 -5.60 -13.79 -5.16
CA THR A 75 -6.50 -13.77 -4.00
C THR A 75 -5.78 -13.37 -2.72
N GLY A 76 -6.52 -12.77 -1.79
CA GLY A 76 -5.99 -12.41 -0.48
C GLY A 76 -5.59 -13.63 0.33
N ARG A 77 -6.36 -14.71 0.19
CA ARG A 77 -6.07 -15.99 0.83
C ARG A 77 -4.72 -16.56 0.43
N GLU A 78 -4.45 -16.62 -0.86
CA GLU A 78 -3.18 -17.11 -1.37
C GLU A 78 -2.01 -16.25 -0.88
N ALA A 79 -2.15 -14.94 -0.95
CA ALA A 79 -1.15 -13.98 -0.48
C ALA A 79 -0.83 -14.16 1.02
N PHE A 80 -1.85 -14.46 1.84
CA PHE A 80 -1.68 -14.77 3.26
C PHE A 80 -0.95 -16.09 3.49
N LEU A 81 -1.40 -17.17 2.82
CA LEU A 81 -0.82 -18.49 2.97
C LEU A 81 0.66 -18.53 2.56
N GLN A 82 1.02 -17.84 1.48
CA GLN A 82 2.41 -17.76 1.03
C GLN A 82 3.30 -16.99 2.01
N ARG A 83 2.82 -15.88 2.59
CA ARG A 83 3.57 -15.20 3.67
C ARG A 83 3.77 -16.08 4.89
N ALA A 84 2.72 -16.75 5.34
CA ALA A 84 2.79 -17.68 6.47
C ALA A 84 3.76 -18.85 6.20
N ALA A 85 3.73 -19.40 4.98
CA ALA A 85 4.63 -20.47 4.55
C ALA A 85 6.09 -19.99 4.49
N LEU A 86 6.33 -18.81 3.94
CA LEU A 86 7.68 -18.22 3.88
C LEU A 86 8.26 -17.98 5.28
N ILE A 87 7.47 -17.45 6.22
CA ILE A 87 7.92 -17.27 7.62
C ILE A 87 8.30 -18.61 8.25
N GLU A 88 7.52 -19.65 7.98
CA GLU A 88 7.77 -20.98 8.54
C GLU A 88 8.96 -21.66 7.89
N ALA A 89 9.20 -21.45 6.59
CA ALA A 89 10.33 -21.99 5.84
C ALA A 89 11.64 -21.23 6.05
N ALA A 90 11.60 -20.00 6.58
CA ALA A 90 12.77 -19.15 6.80
C ALA A 90 13.83 -19.81 7.68
N GLU A 91 15.10 -19.68 7.27
CA GLU A 91 16.28 -20.23 7.97
C GLU A 91 17.23 -19.14 8.47
N GLN A 92 17.36 -18.00 7.78
CA GLN A 92 18.35 -16.97 8.07
C GLN A 92 17.74 -15.61 8.38
N SER A 93 16.84 -15.11 7.51
CA SER A 93 16.35 -13.74 7.62
C SER A 93 14.95 -13.53 7.08
N ILE A 94 14.25 -12.57 7.69
CA ILE A 94 13.00 -12.01 7.18
C ILE A 94 13.12 -10.49 7.25
N ASP A 95 12.95 -9.82 6.12
CA ASP A 95 12.92 -8.37 6.01
C ASP A 95 11.56 -7.93 5.46
N ALA A 96 10.77 -7.20 6.24
CA ALA A 96 9.41 -6.83 5.89
C ALA A 96 9.19 -5.31 6.04
N GLN A 97 8.68 -4.67 4.98
CA GLN A 97 8.44 -3.24 4.89
C GLN A 97 6.97 -3.01 4.53
N TYR A 98 6.22 -2.29 5.39
CA TYR A 98 4.78 -2.07 5.20
C TYR A 98 4.33 -0.67 5.59
N TYR A 99 3.35 -0.16 4.83
CA TYR A 99 2.66 1.08 5.13
C TYR A 99 1.62 0.88 6.24
N ILE A 100 0.87 -0.24 6.21
CA ILE A 100 -0.11 -0.62 7.23
C ILE A 100 0.20 -2.04 7.70
N TRP A 101 0.21 -2.22 9.04
CA TRP A 101 0.17 -3.52 9.68
C TRP A 101 -0.86 -3.48 10.80
N ASN A 102 -2.04 -4.09 10.56
CA ASN A 102 -3.13 -4.12 11.51
C ASN A 102 -2.87 -5.11 12.66
N SER A 103 -3.51 -4.85 13.81
CA SER A 103 -3.53 -5.78 14.95
C SER A 103 -4.80 -6.64 14.98
N ASP A 104 -5.34 -6.92 13.81
CA ASP A 104 -6.47 -7.81 13.57
C ASP A 104 -6.04 -9.29 13.54
N VAL A 105 -6.92 -10.19 13.06
CA VAL A 105 -6.66 -11.63 13.04
C VAL A 105 -5.43 -11.98 12.22
N SER A 106 -5.35 -11.47 10.99
CA SER A 106 -4.23 -11.75 10.08
C SER A 106 -2.91 -11.15 10.56
N GLY A 107 -2.94 -9.89 10.98
CA GLY A 107 -1.75 -9.19 11.44
C GLY A 107 -1.18 -9.79 12.72
N THR A 108 -2.03 -10.14 13.69
CA THR A 108 -1.62 -10.80 14.94
C THR A 108 -1.07 -12.20 14.66
N TYR A 109 -1.69 -12.95 13.74
CA TYR A 109 -1.20 -14.27 13.35
C TYR A 109 0.22 -14.19 12.76
N LEU A 110 0.44 -13.29 11.79
CA LEU A 110 1.76 -13.14 11.17
C LEU A 110 2.82 -12.67 12.18
N VAL A 111 2.48 -11.73 13.09
CA VAL A 111 3.36 -11.32 14.19
C VAL A 111 3.79 -12.49 15.05
N ARG A 112 2.85 -13.34 15.45
CA ARG A 112 3.15 -14.56 16.22
C ARG A 112 4.08 -15.49 15.44
N ARG A 113 3.86 -15.70 14.14
CA ARG A 113 4.72 -16.55 13.30
C ARG A 113 6.15 -15.98 13.19
N LEU A 114 6.28 -14.65 13.07
CA LEU A 114 7.58 -13.98 13.08
C LEU A 114 8.32 -14.19 14.41
N LEU A 115 7.61 -14.11 15.55
CA LEU A 115 8.18 -14.38 16.86
C LEU A 115 8.69 -15.84 16.96
N VAL A 116 7.89 -16.81 16.52
CA VAL A 116 8.28 -18.22 16.47
C VAL A 116 9.47 -18.46 15.53
N ALA A 117 9.56 -17.77 14.39
CA ALA A 117 10.72 -17.84 13.52
C ALA A 117 11.97 -17.25 14.21
N ALA A 118 11.84 -16.15 14.92
CA ALA A 118 12.91 -15.55 15.69
C ALA A 118 13.37 -16.45 16.85
N ASP A 119 12.45 -17.15 17.52
CA ASP A 119 12.76 -18.17 18.54
C ASP A 119 13.61 -19.34 17.94
N ARG A 120 13.46 -19.64 16.63
CA ARG A 120 14.31 -20.59 15.87
C ARG A 120 15.69 -20.03 15.46
N GLY A 121 15.94 -18.73 15.71
CA GLY A 121 17.19 -18.06 15.36
C GLY A 121 17.14 -17.22 14.08
N VAL A 122 16.00 -17.14 13.41
CA VAL A 122 15.83 -16.30 12.21
C VAL A 122 15.90 -14.83 12.58
N ARG A 123 16.72 -14.06 11.89
CA ARG A 123 16.78 -12.60 12.05
C ARG A 123 15.56 -11.95 11.39
N VAL A 124 14.82 -11.16 12.14
CA VAL A 124 13.64 -10.43 11.65
C VAL A 124 13.86 -8.92 11.72
N ARG A 125 13.66 -8.22 10.61
CA ARG A 125 13.60 -6.75 10.57
C ARG A 125 12.24 -6.32 10.04
N LEU A 126 11.51 -5.51 10.82
CA LEU A 126 10.24 -4.90 10.42
C LEU A 126 10.41 -3.40 10.30
N LEU A 127 10.09 -2.85 9.13
CA LEU A 127 10.05 -1.41 8.87
C LEU A 127 8.61 -0.99 8.59
N LEU A 128 8.07 -0.13 9.46
CA LEU A 128 6.67 0.27 9.43
C LEU A 128 6.55 1.79 9.29
N ASP A 129 5.61 2.26 8.47
CA ASP A 129 5.27 3.67 8.43
C ASP A 129 4.43 4.06 9.66
N ASP A 130 4.70 5.24 10.25
CA ASP A 130 4.06 5.66 11.50
C ASP A 130 2.59 6.10 11.37
N VAL A 131 2.13 6.36 10.15
CA VAL A 131 0.79 7.00 9.97
C VAL A 131 -0.35 6.14 10.53
N ASN A 132 -0.22 4.83 10.48
CA ASN A 132 -1.26 3.87 10.87
C ASN A 132 -0.89 3.01 12.10
N LEU A 133 0.08 3.44 12.92
CA LEU A 133 0.52 2.67 14.10
C LEU A 133 -0.21 3.02 15.41
N ASP A 134 -1.18 3.93 15.41
CA ASP A 134 -1.92 4.33 16.61
C ASP A 134 -2.46 3.13 17.38
N GLY A 135 -2.08 3.04 18.68
CA GLY A 135 -2.51 1.98 19.59
C GLY A 135 -1.83 0.62 19.40
N ARG A 136 -0.83 0.50 18.50
CA ARG A 136 -0.09 -0.76 18.21
C ARG A 136 1.34 -0.73 18.70
N ASP A 137 1.80 0.40 19.20
CA ASP A 137 3.20 0.62 19.60
C ASP A 137 3.68 -0.39 20.65
N SER A 138 2.85 -0.69 21.65
CA SER A 138 3.20 -1.63 22.71
C SER A 138 3.46 -3.05 22.19
N MET A 139 2.68 -3.53 21.22
CA MET A 139 2.88 -4.83 20.60
C MET A 139 4.22 -4.89 19.86
N PHE A 140 4.52 -3.89 19.04
CA PHE A 140 5.78 -3.83 18.30
C PHE A 140 6.98 -3.55 19.20
N ALA A 141 6.82 -2.71 20.23
CA ALA A 141 7.85 -2.50 21.24
C ALA A 141 8.17 -3.78 22.04
N ALA A 142 7.15 -4.59 22.34
CA ALA A 142 7.35 -5.89 22.96
C ALA A 142 8.13 -6.85 22.04
N LEU A 143 7.79 -6.90 20.75
CA LEU A 143 8.53 -7.73 19.78
C LEU A 143 9.99 -7.31 19.64
N ASP A 144 10.31 -6.00 19.65
CA ASP A 144 11.68 -5.48 19.52
C ASP A 144 12.59 -5.89 20.70
N ARG A 145 12.00 -6.34 21.83
CA ARG A 145 12.76 -6.93 22.97
C ARG A 145 13.37 -8.28 22.63
N HIS A 146 12.86 -8.99 21.64
CA HIS A 146 13.43 -10.25 21.21
C HIS A 146 14.81 -10.03 20.56
N PRO A 147 15.86 -10.80 20.93
CA PRO A 147 17.22 -10.56 20.41
C PRO A 147 17.33 -10.62 18.89
N ASN A 148 16.51 -11.46 18.23
CA ASN A 148 16.51 -11.66 16.79
C ASN A 148 15.46 -10.82 16.05
N ILE A 149 14.69 -9.95 16.72
CA ILE A 149 13.73 -9.06 16.09
C ILE A 149 14.18 -7.61 16.28
N LYS A 150 14.16 -6.84 15.20
CA LYS A 150 14.36 -5.39 15.24
C LYS A 150 13.26 -4.70 14.47
N ILE A 151 12.71 -3.64 15.07
CA ILE A 151 11.60 -2.89 14.51
C ILE A 151 11.99 -1.43 14.40
N SER A 152 11.84 -0.87 13.20
CA SER A 152 12.05 0.56 12.93
C SER A 152 10.77 1.19 12.40
N ILE A 153 10.55 2.43 12.79
CA ILE A 153 9.43 3.25 12.37
C ILE A 153 9.93 4.31 11.40
N TYR A 154 9.35 4.34 10.20
CA TYR A 154 9.69 5.31 9.18
C TYR A 154 8.91 6.60 9.36
N ASN A 155 9.60 7.72 9.29
CA ASN A 155 9.08 9.08 9.33
C ASN A 155 8.08 9.30 10.49
N PRO A 156 8.51 9.08 11.77
CA PRO A 156 7.63 9.12 12.91
C PRO A 156 7.08 10.51 13.19
N PHE A 157 5.88 10.56 13.76
CA PHE A 157 5.36 11.76 14.39
C PHE A 157 6.16 12.08 15.65
N VAL A 158 6.37 13.34 15.93
CA VAL A 158 7.05 13.77 17.17
C VAL A 158 6.19 13.46 18.39
N THR A 159 4.89 13.76 18.31
CA THR A 159 3.88 13.32 19.29
C THR A 159 2.96 12.31 18.61
N ARG A 160 2.98 11.07 19.07
CA ARG A 160 2.35 9.93 18.39
C ARG A 160 0.90 9.68 18.83
N SER A 161 0.39 10.38 19.83
CA SER A 161 -0.97 10.20 20.36
C SER A 161 -1.69 11.52 20.65
N GLY A 162 -3.02 11.47 20.70
CA GLY A 162 -3.88 12.56 21.16
C GLY A 162 -3.87 13.82 20.26
N ILE A 163 -4.20 14.96 20.86
CA ILE A 163 -4.27 16.27 20.17
C ILE A 163 -2.89 16.70 19.64
N GLY A 164 -1.80 16.28 20.29
CA GLY A 164 -0.42 16.59 19.86
C GLY A 164 -0.10 16.04 18.47
N LYS A 165 -0.62 14.87 18.09
CA LYS A 165 -0.45 14.29 16.74
C LYS A 165 -1.05 15.22 15.67
N TRP A 166 -2.23 15.79 15.91
CA TRP A 166 -2.86 16.73 14.98
C TRP A 166 -2.10 18.05 14.87
N LEU A 167 -1.54 18.56 15.98
CA LEU A 167 -0.70 19.76 15.95
C LEU A 167 0.58 19.51 15.16
N ASN A 168 1.22 18.36 15.30
CA ASN A 168 2.39 17.99 14.49
C ASN A 168 2.07 17.96 13.00
N PHE A 169 0.90 17.42 12.62
CA PHE A 169 0.50 17.40 11.22
C PHE A 169 0.38 18.79 10.61
N VAL A 170 -0.01 19.80 11.40
CA VAL A 170 -0.08 21.19 10.92
C VAL A 170 1.29 21.86 10.89
N THR A 171 2.15 21.60 11.89
CA THR A 171 3.46 22.28 12.01
C THR A 171 4.55 21.68 11.14
N ASP A 172 4.44 20.40 10.79
CA ASP A 172 5.42 19.63 10.01
C ASP A 172 4.77 18.95 8.79
N PHE A 173 3.83 19.68 8.17
CA PHE A 173 2.95 19.18 7.12
C PHE A 173 3.73 18.58 5.92
N GLN A 174 4.81 19.24 5.47
CA GLN A 174 5.57 18.77 4.31
C GLN A 174 6.24 17.43 4.59
N ARG A 175 6.97 17.29 5.69
CA ARG A 175 7.63 16.03 6.05
C ARG A 175 6.60 14.93 6.29
N LEU A 176 5.56 15.21 7.07
CA LEU A 176 4.56 14.20 7.46
C LEU A 176 3.65 13.74 6.30
N ASN A 177 3.62 14.45 5.17
CA ASN A 177 2.94 13.99 3.97
C ASN A 177 3.80 13.06 3.10
N GLN A 178 5.11 12.99 3.32
CA GLN A 178 6.00 12.08 2.62
C GLN A 178 5.99 10.73 3.33
N ARG A 179 5.26 9.74 2.80
CA ARG A 179 5.06 8.45 3.44
C ARG A 179 5.73 7.32 2.66
N MET A 180 6.17 6.31 3.38
CA MET A 180 6.68 5.06 2.83
C MET A 180 5.50 4.17 2.45
N HIS A 181 5.11 4.19 1.18
CA HIS A 181 3.97 3.39 0.71
C HIS A 181 4.39 2.01 0.14
N ASN A 182 5.66 1.66 0.28
CA ASN A 182 6.23 0.36 -0.11
C ASN A 182 5.60 -0.79 0.68
N LYS A 183 5.48 -1.94 0.03
CA LYS A 183 5.01 -3.20 0.63
C LYS A 183 5.86 -4.32 0.07
N THR A 184 6.85 -4.74 0.87
CA THR A 184 7.80 -5.78 0.49
C THR A 184 8.03 -6.76 1.62
N PHE A 185 8.29 -8.02 1.28
CA PHE A 185 8.52 -9.09 2.22
C PHE A 185 9.57 -10.04 1.62
N VAL A 186 10.77 -10.04 2.16
CA VAL A 186 11.90 -10.84 1.64
C VAL A 186 12.32 -11.87 2.68
N VAL A 187 12.51 -13.10 2.23
CA VAL A 187 12.93 -14.22 3.08
C VAL A 187 14.21 -14.82 2.55
N ASP A 188 15.21 -14.94 3.42
CA ASP A 188 16.51 -15.58 3.19
C ASP A 188 17.27 -15.01 1.97
N GLY A 189 16.93 -13.80 1.51
CA GLY A 189 17.46 -13.25 0.25
C GLY A 189 17.11 -14.11 -0.97
N ALA A 190 16.27 -15.11 -0.82
CA ALA A 190 15.94 -16.12 -1.85
C ALA A 190 14.62 -15.85 -2.55
N LEU A 191 13.59 -15.48 -1.79
CA LEU A 191 12.26 -15.19 -2.29
C LEU A 191 11.76 -13.84 -1.76
N GLY A 192 11.03 -13.11 -2.61
CA GLY A 192 10.41 -11.85 -2.24
C GLY A 192 8.93 -11.81 -2.61
N ILE A 193 8.13 -11.08 -1.85
CA ILE A 193 6.77 -10.69 -2.21
C ILE A 193 6.74 -9.17 -2.24
N MET A 194 6.14 -8.60 -3.29
CA MET A 194 5.81 -7.18 -3.34
C MET A 194 4.47 -6.95 -4.02
N GLY A 195 3.84 -5.81 -3.77
CA GLY A 195 2.58 -5.48 -4.44
C GLY A 195 1.77 -4.40 -3.77
N GLY A 196 0.44 -4.52 -3.84
CA GLY A 196 -0.52 -3.56 -3.30
C GLY A 196 -0.95 -3.84 -1.87
N ARG A 197 -0.88 -5.11 -1.40
CA ARG A 197 -1.45 -5.52 -0.12
C ARG A 197 -0.66 -5.03 1.08
N ASN A 198 -1.37 -4.43 2.02
CA ASN A 198 -0.89 -4.25 3.39
C ASN A 198 -1.14 -5.54 4.22
N ILE A 199 -0.86 -5.49 5.51
CA ILE A 199 -1.19 -6.54 6.47
C ILE A 199 -2.46 -6.16 7.20
N GLY A 200 -3.55 -6.86 6.91
CA GLY A 200 -4.88 -6.63 7.48
C GLY A 200 -5.90 -7.60 6.91
N ASP A 201 -6.97 -7.85 7.67
CA ASP A 201 -7.99 -8.85 7.34
C ASP A 201 -8.69 -8.58 5.99
N GLU A 202 -8.87 -7.31 5.65
CA GLU A 202 -9.46 -6.85 4.39
C GLU A 202 -8.59 -7.15 3.15
N TYR A 203 -7.28 -7.35 3.34
CA TYR A 203 -6.33 -7.70 2.27
C TYR A 203 -6.17 -9.20 2.07
N PHE A 204 -6.66 -10.01 3.02
CA PHE A 204 -6.42 -11.46 3.07
C PHE A 204 -7.70 -12.30 3.06
N ASP A 205 -8.80 -11.74 2.59
CA ASP A 205 -10.10 -12.41 2.49
C ASP A 205 -10.61 -12.93 3.85
N ILE A 206 -10.44 -12.14 4.91
CA ILE A 206 -10.81 -12.50 6.28
C ILE A 206 -11.87 -11.54 6.84
N HIS A 207 -11.91 -10.30 6.36
CA HIS A 207 -12.81 -9.29 6.91
C HIS A 207 -14.28 -9.56 6.55
N PRO A 208 -15.23 -9.53 7.51
CA PRO A 208 -16.59 -9.99 7.27
C PRO A 208 -17.45 -9.05 6.41
N GLN A 209 -17.06 -7.79 6.25
CA GLN A 209 -17.88 -6.77 5.59
C GLN A 209 -17.28 -6.24 4.30
N MET A 210 -15.95 -6.15 4.19
CA MET A 210 -15.28 -5.61 3.03
C MET A 210 -13.94 -6.28 2.81
N ASN A 211 -13.71 -6.82 1.62
CA ASN A 211 -12.40 -7.35 1.22
C ASN A 211 -11.96 -6.71 -0.10
N PHE A 212 -10.64 -6.63 -0.28
CA PHE A 212 -10.07 -5.97 -1.44
C PHE A 212 -9.63 -6.95 -2.51
N ARG A 213 -10.06 -6.69 -3.74
CA ARG A 213 -9.39 -7.21 -4.92
C ARG A 213 -8.06 -6.46 -5.05
N ASP A 214 -6.96 -7.14 -4.78
CA ASP A 214 -5.60 -6.59 -4.80
C ASP A 214 -4.62 -7.60 -5.40
N ARG A 215 -3.39 -7.17 -5.71
CA ARG A 215 -2.36 -8.01 -6.33
C ARG A 215 -1.03 -7.86 -5.66
N ASP A 216 -0.40 -9.01 -5.44
CA ASP A 216 1.03 -9.09 -5.13
C ASP A 216 1.71 -10.03 -6.13
N VAL A 217 3.03 -9.99 -6.14
CA VAL A 217 3.87 -10.89 -6.92
C VAL A 217 4.87 -11.56 -6.00
N LEU A 218 4.88 -12.90 -6.01
CA LEU A 218 6.00 -13.67 -5.49
C LEU A 218 7.12 -13.70 -6.53
N ILE A 219 8.33 -13.45 -6.09
CA ILE A 219 9.50 -13.24 -6.95
C ILE A 219 10.62 -14.16 -6.48
N ALA A 220 11.27 -14.80 -7.45
CA ALA A 220 12.52 -15.55 -7.28
C ALA A 220 13.57 -15.04 -8.28
N GLY A 221 14.84 -15.06 -7.90
CA GLY A 221 15.93 -14.66 -8.79
C GLY A 221 16.49 -13.25 -8.54
N PRO A 222 17.18 -12.65 -9.52
CA PRO A 222 17.99 -11.45 -9.33
C PRO A 222 17.25 -10.25 -8.70
N ILE A 223 15.97 -10.05 -9.02
CA ILE A 223 15.16 -8.94 -8.47
C ILE A 223 15.00 -9.03 -6.95
N VAL A 224 15.18 -10.19 -6.34
CA VAL A 224 15.12 -10.31 -4.86
C VAL A 224 16.26 -9.51 -4.20
N ALA A 225 17.43 -9.46 -4.84
CA ALA A 225 18.53 -8.62 -4.37
C ALA A 225 18.19 -7.12 -4.47
N ASP A 226 17.47 -6.70 -5.52
CA ASP A 226 17.00 -5.31 -5.66
C ASP A 226 15.94 -4.97 -4.58
N LEU A 227 15.03 -5.92 -4.25
CA LEU A 227 14.09 -5.76 -3.14
C LEU A 227 14.82 -5.60 -1.80
N SER A 228 15.86 -6.40 -1.58
CA SER A 228 16.71 -6.29 -0.39
C SER A 228 17.42 -4.94 -0.32
N ALA A 229 17.97 -4.47 -1.44
CA ALA A 229 18.62 -3.16 -1.53
C ALA A 229 17.62 -2.01 -1.27
N ASN A 230 16.39 -2.12 -1.78
CA ASN A 230 15.31 -1.18 -1.44
C ASN A 230 15.03 -1.16 0.07
N PHE A 231 14.84 -2.33 0.67
CA PHE A 231 14.62 -2.42 2.12
C PHE A 231 15.76 -1.78 2.90
N ASP A 232 17.01 -2.11 2.58
CA ASP A 232 18.20 -1.58 3.27
C ASP A 232 18.34 -0.07 3.12
N ALA A 233 18.01 0.50 1.96
CA ALA A 233 18.02 1.94 1.75
C ALA A 233 17.06 2.66 2.71
N PHE A 234 15.85 2.13 2.91
CA PHE A 234 14.88 2.69 3.85
C PHE A 234 15.24 2.41 5.31
N TRP A 235 15.67 1.17 5.61
CA TRP A 235 16.07 0.78 6.96
C TRP A 235 17.21 1.63 7.52
N ASN A 236 18.21 1.90 6.70
CA ASN A 236 19.40 2.66 7.06
C ASN A 236 19.24 4.18 6.90
N SER A 237 18.10 4.66 6.38
CA SER A 237 17.84 6.08 6.16
C SER A 237 17.77 6.88 7.47
N ALA A 238 18.03 8.19 7.40
CA ALA A 238 17.91 9.09 8.54
C ALA A 238 16.48 9.20 9.07
N SER A 239 15.49 8.82 8.26
CA SER A 239 14.06 8.89 8.60
C SER A 239 13.54 7.64 9.31
N SER A 240 14.35 6.59 9.45
CA SER A 240 14.00 5.34 10.15
C SER A 240 14.54 5.35 11.56
N TYR A 241 13.65 5.22 12.54
CA TYR A 241 13.96 5.24 13.97
C TYR A 241 13.65 3.88 14.60
N PRO A 242 14.59 3.25 15.34
CA PRO A 242 14.26 2.11 16.18
C PRO A 242 13.08 2.43 17.10
N ILE A 243 12.11 1.54 17.19
CA ILE A 243 10.91 1.79 18.03
C ILE A 243 11.28 2.04 19.49
N SER A 244 12.33 1.41 19.99
CA SER A 244 12.88 1.60 21.34
C SER A 244 13.37 3.02 21.63
N GLN A 245 13.62 3.85 20.61
CA GLN A 245 14.00 5.25 20.77
C GLN A 245 12.80 6.19 20.77
N LEU A 246 11.64 5.74 20.30
CA LEU A 246 10.42 6.56 20.19
C LEU A 246 9.54 6.46 21.44
N GLU A 247 9.67 5.39 22.19
CA GLU A 247 8.87 5.12 23.40
C GLU A 247 9.75 4.68 24.58
N PRO A 248 10.68 5.54 25.05
CA PRO A 248 11.61 5.15 26.10
C PRO A 248 10.94 4.91 27.45
N ASP A 249 9.78 5.53 27.74
CA ASP A 249 9.18 5.57 29.08
C ASP A 249 7.76 4.98 29.19
N ALA A 250 7.14 4.57 28.09
CA ALA A 250 5.70 4.30 28.07
C ALA A 250 5.28 2.92 28.62
N VAL A 251 6.19 1.95 28.68
CA VAL A 251 5.84 0.59 29.09
C VAL A 251 6.93 0.01 30.00
N GLN A 252 6.56 -0.43 31.20
CA GLN A 252 7.49 -1.10 32.09
C GLN A 252 7.99 -2.41 31.46
N GLU A 253 9.25 -2.78 31.69
CA GLU A 253 9.87 -3.96 31.10
C GLU A 253 9.09 -5.27 31.38
N GLN A 254 8.46 -5.37 32.55
CA GLN A 254 7.61 -6.50 32.92
C GLN A 254 6.35 -6.61 32.03
N ASP A 255 5.76 -5.46 31.63
CA ASP A 255 4.57 -5.45 30.78
C ASP A 255 4.90 -5.89 29.35
N LEU A 256 6.08 -5.53 28.82
CA LEU A 256 6.53 -5.95 27.50
C LEU A 256 6.79 -7.45 27.43
N ASN A 257 7.42 -8.04 28.47
CA ASN A 257 7.64 -9.47 28.54
C ASN A 257 6.31 -10.24 28.65
N ALA A 258 5.36 -9.74 29.45
CA ALA A 258 4.01 -10.32 29.54
C ALA A 258 3.27 -10.27 28.19
N GLN A 259 3.44 -9.20 27.42
CA GLN A 259 2.88 -9.09 26.06
C GLN A 259 3.52 -10.08 25.10
N LEU A 260 4.84 -10.29 25.13
CA LEU A 260 5.50 -11.33 24.33
C LEU A 260 4.94 -12.73 24.63
N ASP A 261 4.76 -13.04 25.91
CA ASP A 261 4.19 -14.31 26.33
C ASP A 261 2.72 -14.44 25.90
N GLN A 262 1.97 -13.36 25.94
CA GLN A 262 0.61 -13.32 25.41
C GLN A 262 0.58 -13.55 23.89
N ILE A 263 1.47 -12.92 23.11
CA ILE A 263 1.59 -13.14 21.67
C ILE A 263 1.93 -14.62 21.39
N ARG A 264 2.84 -15.22 22.14
CA ARG A 264 3.17 -16.66 22.02
C ARG A 264 1.97 -17.55 22.32
N ALA A 265 1.19 -17.21 23.36
CA ALA A 265 0.02 -17.96 23.79
C ALA A 265 -1.21 -17.77 22.90
N THR A 266 -1.25 -16.73 22.07
CA THR A 266 -2.38 -16.50 21.14
C THR A 266 -2.56 -17.73 20.27
N ALA A 267 -3.79 -18.24 20.22
CA ALA A 267 -4.12 -19.42 19.43
C ALA A 267 -3.73 -19.24 17.96
N SER A 268 -3.14 -20.27 17.38
CA SER A 268 -2.83 -20.31 15.93
C SER A 268 -4.09 -20.52 15.08
N ASP A 269 -5.24 -20.58 15.72
CA ASP A 269 -6.50 -20.93 15.09
C ASP A 269 -7.11 -19.67 14.46
N ILE A 270 -6.99 -19.58 13.15
CA ILE A 270 -7.70 -18.56 12.38
C ILE A 270 -9.05 -19.17 12.01
N THR A 271 -10.06 -18.94 12.86
CA THR A 271 -11.44 -19.34 12.57
C THR A 271 -11.92 -18.65 11.29
N GLY A 272 -12.45 -19.41 10.36
CA GLY A 272 -12.98 -18.91 9.07
C GLY A 272 -12.04 -19.13 7.88
N LEU A 273 -10.82 -19.62 8.08
CA LEU A 273 -9.96 -20.02 6.96
C LEU A 273 -10.37 -21.37 6.39
N THR A 274 -10.68 -21.42 5.10
CA THR A 274 -10.94 -22.67 4.36
C THR A 274 -9.69 -23.53 4.20
N ARG A 275 -8.51 -22.91 4.25
CA ARG A 275 -7.20 -23.57 4.18
C ARG A 275 -6.36 -23.13 5.39
N VAL A 276 -5.82 -24.08 6.10
CA VAL A 276 -4.93 -23.83 7.24
C VAL A 276 -3.51 -23.57 6.71
N PRO A 277 -2.84 -22.49 7.15
CA PRO A 277 -1.44 -22.26 6.78
C PRO A 277 -0.54 -23.43 7.21
N PRO A 278 0.57 -23.71 6.51
CA PRO A 278 1.53 -24.71 6.91
C PRO A 278 1.98 -24.53 8.37
N GLN A 279 1.99 -25.62 9.14
CA GLN A 279 2.22 -25.57 10.59
C GLN A 279 3.67 -25.90 11.00
N ASN A 280 4.50 -26.34 10.04
CA ASN A 280 5.91 -26.66 10.27
C ASN A 280 6.73 -26.41 8.99
N SER A 281 8.06 -26.30 9.17
CA SER A 281 8.98 -25.97 8.07
C SER A 281 8.95 -26.97 6.90
N ARG A 282 8.64 -28.24 7.14
CA ARG A 282 8.53 -29.24 6.05
C ARG A 282 7.31 -28.94 5.17
N SER A 283 6.12 -28.87 5.78
CA SER A 283 4.89 -28.57 5.02
C SER A 283 4.92 -27.20 4.37
N ALA A 284 5.60 -26.23 4.98
CA ALA A 284 5.82 -24.91 4.41
C ALA A 284 6.71 -24.96 3.17
N LEU A 285 7.81 -25.70 3.24
CA LEU A 285 8.70 -25.91 2.10
C LEU A 285 7.98 -26.64 0.96
N GLU A 286 7.26 -27.72 1.24
CA GLU A 286 6.48 -28.46 0.23
C GLU A 286 5.44 -27.54 -0.45
N TYR A 287 4.74 -26.70 0.31
CA TYR A 287 3.81 -25.71 -0.23
C TYR A 287 4.53 -24.69 -1.13
N MET A 288 5.68 -24.17 -0.70
CA MET A 288 6.45 -23.22 -1.49
C MET A 288 7.03 -23.87 -2.77
N LEU A 289 7.51 -25.10 -2.72
CA LEU A 289 7.98 -25.82 -3.90
C LEU A 289 6.88 -25.99 -4.95
N GLN A 290 5.65 -26.29 -4.52
CA GLN A 290 4.51 -26.33 -5.42
C GLN A 290 4.26 -24.96 -6.06
N THR A 291 4.32 -23.87 -5.29
CA THR A 291 4.17 -22.50 -5.81
C THR A 291 5.29 -22.16 -6.79
N LEU A 292 6.54 -22.50 -6.46
CA LEU A 292 7.71 -22.24 -7.31
C LEU A 292 7.63 -22.95 -8.67
N SER A 293 6.97 -24.12 -8.74
CA SER A 293 6.75 -24.81 -10.00
C SER A 293 5.83 -24.06 -10.98
N GLY A 294 5.04 -23.10 -10.47
CA GLY A 294 4.16 -22.22 -11.24
C GLY A 294 4.77 -20.88 -11.65
N LEU A 295 6.06 -20.63 -11.33
CA LEU A 295 6.74 -19.40 -11.71
C LEU A 295 6.86 -19.28 -13.23
N ILE A 296 6.55 -18.09 -13.74
CA ILE A 296 6.83 -17.72 -15.12
C ILE A 296 8.09 -16.87 -15.11
N TRP A 297 9.12 -17.32 -15.82
CA TRP A 297 10.41 -16.65 -15.93
C TRP A 297 10.39 -15.64 -17.06
N ALA A 298 10.81 -14.42 -16.76
CA ALA A 298 10.81 -13.30 -17.71
C ALA A 298 11.83 -12.24 -17.29
N GLU A 299 12.16 -11.36 -18.23
CA GLU A 299 12.91 -10.13 -17.92
C GLU A 299 12.06 -9.22 -17.04
N GLY A 300 12.63 -8.75 -15.94
CA GLY A 300 11.98 -7.82 -15.02
C GLY A 300 12.91 -6.73 -14.53
N LYS A 301 12.30 -5.64 -14.08
CA LYS A 301 13.00 -4.49 -13.50
C LYS A 301 12.24 -3.98 -12.29
N LEU A 302 12.93 -3.93 -11.15
CA LEU A 302 12.43 -3.25 -9.97
C LEU A 302 12.75 -1.76 -10.07
N VAL A 303 11.76 -0.92 -9.80
CA VAL A 303 11.94 0.54 -9.64
C VAL A 303 11.37 0.92 -8.29
N PHE A 304 12.18 1.59 -7.50
CA PHE A 304 11.77 2.10 -6.20
C PHE A 304 12.20 3.54 -6.00
N ASP A 305 11.40 4.29 -5.28
CA ASP A 305 11.69 5.65 -4.91
C ASP A 305 12.65 5.68 -3.73
N SER A 306 13.50 6.71 -3.65
CA SER A 306 14.40 6.90 -2.52
C SER A 306 13.62 7.30 -1.26
N PRO A 307 14.17 7.09 -0.06
CA PRO A 307 13.60 7.67 1.17
C PRO A 307 13.44 9.18 1.00
N SER A 308 12.21 9.65 0.81
CA SER A 308 11.91 11.01 0.33
C SER A 308 12.31 12.11 1.30
N VAL A 309 12.41 11.80 2.61
CA VAL A 309 12.81 12.76 3.63
C VAL A 309 14.33 13.01 3.64
N ASP A 310 15.12 12.06 3.14
CA ASP A 310 16.59 12.19 3.03
C ASP A 310 16.99 12.92 1.74
N ALA A 311 16.15 12.85 0.72
CA ALA A 311 16.33 13.65 -0.48
C ALA A 311 15.73 15.05 -0.22
N GLN A 312 16.53 16.09 -0.39
CA GLN A 312 16.01 17.45 -0.61
C GLN A 312 15.32 17.47 -1.99
N ALA A 313 14.43 16.48 -2.23
CA ALA A 313 13.72 16.34 -3.46
C ALA A 313 12.78 17.54 -3.59
N ASP A 314 12.89 18.22 -4.71
CA ASP A 314 11.88 19.18 -5.14
C ASP A 314 10.51 18.47 -5.07
N ALA A 315 9.67 18.93 -4.14
CA ALA A 315 8.35 18.34 -3.92
C ALA A 315 7.42 18.42 -5.15
N ASP A 316 7.88 19.07 -6.20
CA ASP A 316 7.18 19.22 -7.47
C ASP A 316 7.79 18.33 -8.59
N SER A 317 8.87 17.60 -8.31
CA SER A 317 9.46 16.65 -9.26
C SER A 317 8.86 15.24 -9.11
N PRO A 318 8.40 14.59 -10.21
CA PRO A 318 7.88 13.23 -10.16
C PRO A 318 8.92 12.23 -9.65
N GLN A 319 8.49 11.29 -8.80
CA GLN A 319 9.29 10.20 -8.30
C GLN A 319 9.72 9.22 -9.42
N ARG A 320 10.73 8.38 -9.17
CA ARG A 320 11.26 7.41 -10.16
C ARG A 320 10.21 6.43 -10.65
N SER A 321 9.32 5.97 -9.76
CA SER A 321 8.20 5.09 -10.08
C SER A 321 7.22 5.75 -11.06
N ALA A 322 6.91 7.04 -10.86
CA ALA A 322 6.09 7.84 -11.77
C ALA A 322 6.78 8.08 -13.12
N GLN A 323 8.09 8.35 -13.12
CA GLN A 323 8.88 8.51 -14.35
C GLN A 323 8.89 7.22 -15.18
N MET A 324 9.00 6.05 -14.53
CA MET A 324 8.92 4.75 -15.20
C MET A 324 7.54 4.53 -15.81
N LEU A 325 6.45 4.83 -15.09
CA LEU A 325 5.09 4.75 -15.63
C LEU A 325 4.94 5.64 -16.86
N HIS A 326 5.44 6.87 -16.80
CA HIS A 326 5.42 7.81 -17.93
C HIS A 326 6.15 7.25 -19.15
N GLN A 327 7.35 6.68 -18.98
CA GLN A 327 8.10 6.03 -20.07
C GLN A 327 7.31 4.90 -20.72
N LEU A 328 6.66 4.03 -19.94
CA LEU A 328 5.84 2.95 -20.48
C LEU A 328 4.61 3.46 -21.23
N VAL A 329 3.99 4.53 -20.73
CA VAL A 329 2.86 5.22 -21.41
C VAL A 329 3.29 5.80 -22.75
N GLU A 330 4.47 6.42 -22.83
CA GLU A 330 5.02 6.95 -24.07
C GLU A 330 5.36 5.86 -25.10
N GLN A 331 5.80 4.69 -24.64
CA GLN A 331 6.19 3.57 -25.49
C GLN A 331 5.00 2.72 -25.97
N ALA A 332 3.81 2.89 -25.38
CA ALA A 332 2.64 2.14 -25.77
C ALA A 332 2.13 2.52 -27.18
N ASP A 333 1.83 1.51 -28.01
CA ASP A 333 1.41 1.67 -29.40
C ASP A 333 -0.07 1.36 -29.64
N LYS A 334 -0.68 0.50 -28.82
CA LYS A 334 -2.04 -0.04 -29.09
C LYS A 334 -3.01 0.20 -27.95
N ASN A 335 -2.70 -0.30 -26.76
CA ASN A 335 -3.61 -0.22 -25.63
C ASN A 335 -2.87 -0.17 -24.28
N ILE A 336 -3.50 0.54 -23.36
CA ILE A 336 -3.11 0.59 -21.96
C ILE A 336 -4.35 0.20 -21.15
N LEU A 337 -4.25 -0.89 -20.37
CA LEU A 337 -5.23 -1.30 -19.39
C LEU A 337 -4.71 -0.94 -18.01
N VAL A 338 -5.53 -0.30 -17.20
CA VAL A 338 -5.16 0.17 -15.86
C VAL A 338 -6.17 -0.33 -14.84
N GLU A 339 -5.68 -0.80 -13.69
CA GLU A 339 -6.48 -0.87 -12.46
C GLU A 339 -5.77 -0.05 -11.37
N SER A 340 -6.50 0.85 -10.74
CA SER A 340 -5.98 1.70 -9.67
C SER A 340 -7.04 1.99 -8.63
N ALA A 341 -6.74 1.68 -7.37
CA ALA A 341 -7.66 1.93 -6.25
C ALA A 341 -8.07 3.40 -6.19
N TYR A 342 -7.11 4.29 -6.41
CA TYR A 342 -7.29 5.74 -6.44
C TYR A 342 -6.74 6.29 -7.76
N LEU A 343 -7.63 6.83 -8.58
CA LEU A 343 -7.34 7.32 -9.93
C LEU A 343 -7.61 8.83 -10.00
N ILE A 344 -6.56 9.64 -9.88
CA ILE A 344 -6.69 11.11 -9.87
C ILE A 344 -5.62 11.71 -10.78
N LEU A 345 -6.01 12.11 -12.00
CA LEU A 345 -5.11 12.73 -12.96
C LEU A 345 -5.10 14.25 -12.77
N GLY A 346 -3.91 14.83 -12.65
CA GLY A 346 -3.69 16.28 -12.74
C GLY A 346 -3.71 16.75 -14.20
N ASP A 347 -3.48 18.05 -14.40
CA ASP A 347 -3.56 18.66 -15.73
C ASP A 347 -2.46 18.10 -16.66
N ASP A 348 -1.23 17.92 -16.19
CA ASP A 348 -0.13 17.33 -16.95
C ASP A 348 -0.44 15.90 -17.40
N GLN A 349 -1.03 15.08 -16.51
CA GLN A 349 -1.42 13.71 -16.83
C GLN A 349 -2.60 13.66 -17.82
N LEU A 350 -3.52 14.63 -17.77
CA LEU A 350 -4.60 14.77 -18.77
C LEU A 350 -4.04 15.17 -20.14
N ASP A 351 -2.98 16.00 -20.18
CA ASP A 351 -2.30 16.35 -21.40
C ASP A 351 -1.58 15.15 -22.03
N ILE A 352 -0.90 14.33 -21.22
CA ILE A 352 -0.31 13.06 -21.65
C ILE A 352 -1.40 12.13 -22.21
N LEU A 353 -2.52 11.97 -21.50
CA LEU A 353 -3.64 11.16 -21.97
C LEU A 353 -4.13 11.61 -23.34
N ARG A 354 -4.28 12.91 -23.56
CA ARG A 354 -4.69 13.48 -24.86
C ARG A 354 -3.68 13.15 -25.98
N GLN A 355 -2.37 13.27 -25.68
CA GLN A 355 -1.31 12.99 -26.65
C GLN A 355 -1.28 11.51 -27.07
N ILE A 356 -1.37 10.58 -26.13
CA ILE A 356 -1.36 9.14 -26.44
C ILE A 356 -2.64 8.72 -27.17
N ARG A 357 -3.78 9.32 -26.83
CA ARG A 357 -5.05 9.09 -27.57
C ARG A 357 -4.97 9.63 -29.00
N ALA A 358 -4.29 10.75 -29.23
CA ALA A 358 -4.06 11.28 -30.58
C ALA A 358 -3.19 10.35 -31.44
N ARG A 359 -2.32 9.53 -30.83
CA ARG A 359 -1.57 8.46 -31.50
C ARG A 359 -2.42 7.21 -31.80
N GLY A 360 -3.68 7.17 -31.35
CA GLY A 360 -4.58 6.03 -31.52
C GLY A 360 -4.51 4.97 -30.40
N VAL A 361 -3.72 5.19 -29.37
CA VAL A 361 -3.62 4.26 -28.24
C VAL A 361 -4.92 4.27 -27.43
N ARG A 362 -5.53 3.11 -27.22
CA ARG A 362 -6.71 2.96 -26.37
C ARG A 362 -6.30 2.91 -24.89
N VAL A 363 -6.97 3.69 -24.05
CA VAL A 363 -6.74 3.72 -22.60
C VAL A 363 -8.03 3.38 -21.87
N SER A 364 -8.03 2.26 -21.15
CA SER A 364 -9.15 1.78 -20.34
C SER A 364 -8.72 1.67 -18.88
N ALA A 365 -9.48 2.25 -17.97
CA ALA A 365 -9.14 2.30 -16.56
C ALA A 365 -10.28 1.80 -15.67
N LEU A 366 -9.96 0.85 -14.79
CA LEU A 366 -10.80 0.37 -13.71
C LEU A 366 -10.41 1.05 -12.40
N THR A 367 -11.39 1.60 -11.70
CA THR A 367 -11.21 2.19 -10.37
C THR A 367 -12.39 1.88 -9.47
N ASN A 368 -12.36 2.35 -8.22
CA ASN A 368 -13.49 2.20 -7.31
C ASN A 368 -14.65 3.13 -7.69
N SER A 369 -15.86 2.62 -7.64
CA SER A 369 -17.06 3.45 -7.55
C SER A 369 -17.13 4.15 -6.18
N LEU A 370 -18.05 5.10 -6.02
CA LEU A 370 -18.34 5.65 -4.69
C LEU A 370 -18.83 4.57 -3.72
N ALA A 371 -19.49 3.53 -4.21
CA ALA A 371 -20.03 2.43 -3.40
C ALA A 371 -18.94 1.45 -2.92
N SER A 372 -17.92 1.16 -3.74
CA SER A 372 -16.85 0.21 -3.44
C SER A 372 -15.60 0.85 -2.82
N ASN A 373 -15.50 2.19 -2.81
CA ASN A 373 -14.35 2.91 -2.28
C ASN A 373 -14.33 2.90 -0.74
N ASP A 374 -13.19 2.64 -0.14
CA ASP A 374 -12.95 2.74 1.31
C ASP A 374 -12.83 4.20 1.79
N LEU A 375 -12.27 5.10 0.96
CA LEU A 375 -12.01 6.50 1.28
C LEU A 375 -12.83 7.47 0.42
N THR A 376 -13.90 8.03 0.98
CA THR A 376 -14.78 8.99 0.30
C THR A 376 -14.02 10.24 -0.22
N THR A 377 -12.93 10.64 0.45
CA THR A 377 -12.09 11.77 0.03
C THR A 377 -11.35 11.48 -1.27
N ASN A 378 -10.78 10.27 -1.42
CA ASN A 378 -10.12 9.87 -2.67
C ASN A 378 -11.11 9.76 -3.82
N HIS A 379 -12.31 9.22 -3.56
CA HIS A 379 -13.37 9.23 -4.58
C HIS A 379 -13.78 10.66 -4.98
N ALA A 380 -13.82 11.60 -4.06
CA ALA A 380 -14.15 13.00 -4.37
C ALA A 380 -13.11 13.63 -5.33
N GLY A 381 -11.82 13.33 -5.14
CA GLY A 381 -10.75 13.74 -6.08
C GLY A 381 -10.94 13.14 -7.47
N TYR A 382 -11.24 11.84 -7.55
CA TYR A 382 -11.56 11.17 -8.82
C TYR A 382 -12.80 11.77 -9.48
N ALA A 383 -13.90 11.93 -8.75
CA ALA A 383 -15.17 12.46 -9.26
C ALA A 383 -15.03 13.84 -9.88
N ARG A 384 -14.13 14.67 -9.33
CA ARG A 384 -13.81 15.99 -9.90
C ARG A 384 -13.08 15.89 -11.25
N ARG A 385 -12.26 14.86 -11.45
CA ARG A 385 -11.41 14.71 -12.63
C ARG A 385 -11.97 13.78 -13.70
N ARG A 386 -12.91 12.87 -13.38
CA ARG A 386 -13.41 11.85 -14.33
C ARG A 386 -14.04 12.44 -15.59
N GLY A 387 -14.75 13.58 -15.48
CA GLY A 387 -15.30 14.26 -16.66
C GLY A 387 -14.23 14.73 -17.65
N ALA A 388 -13.10 15.22 -17.14
CA ALA A 388 -11.95 15.62 -17.95
C ALA A 388 -11.23 14.38 -18.53
N MET A 389 -11.08 13.29 -17.78
CA MET A 389 -10.52 12.03 -18.29
C MET A 389 -11.34 11.49 -19.46
N LEU A 390 -12.67 11.43 -19.34
CA LEU A 390 -13.57 11.04 -20.44
C LEU A 390 -13.46 11.95 -21.65
N ALA A 391 -13.38 13.28 -21.44
CA ALA A 391 -13.24 14.26 -22.52
C ALA A 391 -11.90 14.11 -23.28
N ASN A 392 -10.84 13.63 -22.60
CA ASN A 392 -9.55 13.33 -23.20
C ASN A 392 -9.44 11.89 -23.71
N GLY A 393 -10.55 11.13 -23.74
CA GLY A 393 -10.67 9.84 -24.42
C GLY A 393 -10.33 8.61 -23.60
N ALA A 394 -10.25 8.72 -22.26
CA ALA A 394 -10.21 7.53 -21.40
C ALA A 394 -11.55 6.79 -21.41
N GLU A 395 -11.50 5.47 -21.37
CA GLU A 395 -12.64 4.62 -21.07
C GLU A 395 -12.60 4.28 -19.58
N LEU A 396 -13.64 4.66 -18.83
CA LEU A 396 -13.68 4.52 -17.38
C LEU A 396 -14.68 3.47 -16.95
N TYR A 397 -14.23 2.63 -16.01
CA TYR A 397 -15.01 1.57 -15.38
C TYR A 397 -14.91 1.71 -13.88
N GLU A 398 -16.05 1.70 -13.20
CA GLU A 398 -16.14 1.81 -11.74
C GLU A 398 -16.60 0.47 -11.16
N LEU A 399 -15.77 -0.15 -10.33
CA LEU A 399 -16.04 -1.46 -9.71
C LEU A 399 -17.33 -1.41 -8.88
N ARG A 400 -18.18 -2.41 -9.03
CA ARG A 400 -19.40 -2.60 -8.23
C ARG A 400 -19.05 -3.29 -6.91
N PRO A 401 -19.66 -2.88 -5.78
CA PRO A 401 -19.44 -3.58 -4.51
C PRO A 401 -20.03 -5.00 -4.49
N ASP A 402 -21.03 -5.26 -5.36
CA ASP A 402 -21.75 -6.53 -5.55
C ASP A 402 -21.33 -7.23 -6.86
N ALA A 403 -20.08 -7.07 -7.30
CA ALA A 403 -19.57 -7.66 -8.53
C ALA A 403 -19.80 -9.18 -8.58
N ALA A 404 -20.28 -9.70 -9.71
CA ALA A 404 -20.51 -11.13 -9.90
C ALA A 404 -19.20 -11.96 -9.83
N GLY A 405 -18.05 -11.35 -10.21
CA GLY A 405 -16.72 -11.94 -10.09
C GLY A 405 -16.20 -12.07 -8.66
N CYS A 406 -16.93 -11.60 -7.65
CA CYS A 406 -16.51 -11.62 -6.25
C CYS A 406 -15.96 -12.98 -5.81
N SER A 407 -16.63 -14.09 -6.13
CA SER A 407 -16.21 -15.44 -5.73
C SER A 407 -14.91 -15.93 -6.38
N SER A 408 -14.46 -15.27 -7.47
CA SER A 408 -13.17 -15.54 -8.10
C SER A 408 -12.05 -14.73 -7.48
N TRP A 409 -12.36 -13.64 -6.79
CA TRP A 409 -11.39 -12.71 -6.21
C TRP A 409 -11.22 -12.86 -4.71
N ILE A 410 -12.30 -13.29 -4.01
CA ILE A 410 -12.37 -13.37 -2.55
C ILE A 410 -12.66 -14.81 -2.12
N GLU A 411 -11.69 -15.45 -1.50
CA GLU A 411 -11.78 -16.85 -1.05
C GLU A 411 -12.37 -16.96 0.37
N MET A 412 -13.43 -16.22 0.68
CA MET A 412 -14.14 -16.32 1.95
C MET A 412 -15.56 -16.89 1.76
N PRO A 413 -15.88 -18.06 2.32
CA PRO A 413 -17.20 -18.67 2.15
C PRO A 413 -18.34 -17.76 2.60
N GLY A 414 -19.32 -17.58 1.71
CA GLY A 414 -20.52 -16.77 2.00
C GLY A 414 -20.32 -15.25 1.99
N PHE A 415 -19.09 -14.75 1.86
CA PHE A 415 -18.79 -13.31 1.84
C PHE A 415 -19.56 -12.59 0.72
N CYS A 416 -19.52 -13.12 -0.50
CA CYS A 416 -20.11 -12.49 -1.68
C CYS A 416 -21.64 -12.35 -1.65
N ASN A 417 -22.31 -12.94 -0.65
CA ASN A 417 -23.77 -12.76 -0.48
C ASN A 417 -24.12 -11.40 0.14
N ASN A 418 -23.27 -10.85 1.02
CA ASN A 418 -23.57 -9.64 1.79
C ASN A 418 -22.35 -8.72 1.98
N GLY A 419 -21.16 -9.16 1.64
CA GLY A 419 -19.93 -8.37 1.71
C GLY A 419 -19.75 -7.44 0.52
N ALA A 420 -18.97 -6.41 0.69
CA ALA A 420 -18.60 -5.47 -0.36
C ALA A 420 -17.18 -5.75 -0.87
N VAL A 421 -17.00 -5.79 -2.18
CA VAL A 421 -15.67 -5.85 -2.81
C VAL A 421 -15.21 -4.43 -3.12
N GLY A 422 -13.99 -4.09 -2.67
CA GLY A 422 -13.29 -2.88 -3.08
C GLY A 422 -12.09 -3.20 -3.96
N LEU A 423 -11.70 -2.28 -4.84
CA LEU A 423 -10.45 -2.38 -5.59
C LEU A 423 -9.32 -1.77 -4.77
N HIS A 424 -8.23 -2.52 -4.57
CA HIS A 424 -7.00 -1.99 -4.00
C HIS A 424 -5.76 -2.29 -4.88
N ALA A 425 -5.91 -3.05 -5.96
CA ALA A 425 -4.86 -3.32 -6.93
C ALA A 425 -4.34 -2.04 -7.60
N LYS A 426 -3.05 -2.03 -7.90
CA LYS A 426 -2.33 -0.98 -8.62
C LYS A 426 -1.49 -1.65 -9.67
N SER A 427 -2.06 -1.77 -10.87
CA SER A 427 -1.37 -2.43 -11.98
C SER A 427 -1.78 -1.82 -13.33
N ALA A 428 -0.91 -1.98 -14.31
CA ALA A 428 -1.18 -1.62 -15.68
C ALA A 428 -0.58 -2.64 -16.65
N VAL A 429 -1.22 -2.81 -17.80
CA VAL A 429 -0.74 -3.65 -18.90
C VAL A 429 -0.60 -2.79 -20.16
N PHE A 430 0.57 -2.83 -20.77
CA PHE A 430 0.91 -2.11 -21.98
C PHE A 430 1.03 -3.08 -23.15
N ASP A 431 0.20 -2.89 -24.18
CA ASP A 431 0.19 -3.64 -25.44
C ASP A 431 0.14 -5.19 -25.27
N ARG A 432 -0.37 -5.67 -24.12
CA ARG A 432 -0.39 -7.09 -23.72
C ARG A 432 1.00 -7.75 -23.73
N LYS A 433 2.04 -6.96 -23.44
CA LYS A 433 3.45 -7.40 -23.45
C LYS A 433 4.18 -7.06 -22.17
N THR A 434 3.87 -5.94 -21.58
CA THR A 434 4.57 -5.40 -20.40
C THR A 434 3.56 -5.14 -19.29
N LEU A 435 3.91 -5.57 -18.07
CA LEU A 435 3.17 -5.23 -16.85
C LEU A 435 3.92 -4.18 -16.06
N TYR A 436 3.14 -3.37 -15.36
CA TYR A 436 3.58 -2.49 -14.28
C TYR A 436 2.71 -2.82 -13.05
N ILE A 437 3.29 -3.27 -11.96
CA ILE A 437 2.55 -3.74 -10.78
C ILE A 437 3.31 -3.38 -9.50
N GLY A 438 2.58 -2.95 -8.45
CA GLY A 438 3.22 -2.63 -7.19
C GLY A 438 2.35 -1.80 -6.25
N SER A 439 2.97 -0.84 -5.55
CA SER A 439 2.28 -0.02 -4.56
C SER A 439 1.71 1.30 -5.11
N PHE A 440 2.07 1.69 -6.34
CA PHE A 440 1.82 2.99 -6.94
C PHE A 440 0.37 3.18 -7.39
N ASN A 441 -0.39 4.05 -6.73
CA ASN A 441 -1.69 4.52 -7.24
C ASN A 441 -1.48 5.57 -8.34
N ILE A 442 -2.38 5.60 -9.31
CA ILE A 442 -2.35 6.66 -10.33
C ILE A 442 -3.01 7.92 -9.79
N ASN A 443 -2.34 8.56 -8.86
CA ASN A 443 -2.74 9.83 -8.26
C ASN A 443 -1.52 10.74 -8.00
N LEU A 444 -1.80 12.00 -7.71
CA LEU A 444 -0.74 13.01 -7.51
C LEU A 444 0.09 12.74 -6.26
N ARG A 445 -0.49 12.09 -5.24
CA ARG A 445 0.23 11.73 -4.03
C ARG A 445 1.34 10.72 -4.30
N SER A 446 1.08 9.66 -5.08
CA SER A 446 2.09 8.68 -5.49
C SER A 446 3.11 9.28 -6.47
N ILE A 447 2.70 10.24 -7.31
CA ILE A 447 3.61 10.90 -8.26
C ILE A 447 4.66 11.76 -7.52
N TYR A 448 4.28 12.48 -6.46
CA TYR A 448 5.11 13.54 -5.88
C TYR A 448 5.51 13.34 -4.41
N LEU A 449 4.73 12.62 -3.60
CA LEU A 449 4.88 12.63 -2.14
C LEU A 449 5.27 11.28 -1.54
N ASN A 450 4.62 10.21 -1.96
CA ASN A 450 4.91 8.89 -1.43
C ASN A 450 6.18 8.30 -2.03
N SER A 451 6.86 7.46 -1.26
CA SER A 451 7.82 6.53 -1.82
C SER A 451 7.12 5.23 -2.17
N GLU A 452 7.27 4.79 -3.40
CA GLU A 452 6.60 3.61 -3.95
C GLU A 452 7.62 2.57 -4.42
N THR A 453 7.17 1.33 -4.58
CA THR A 453 7.93 0.25 -5.19
C THR A 453 7.09 -0.38 -6.29
N VAL A 454 7.65 -0.49 -7.48
CA VAL A 454 6.98 -1.05 -8.65
C VAL A 454 7.87 -2.02 -9.39
N LEU A 455 7.25 -3.01 -9.97
CA LEU A 455 7.86 -4.04 -10.78
C LEU A 455 7.37 -3.90 -12.22
N VAL A 456 8.29 -3.79 -13.16
CA VAL A 456 8.03 -3.87 -14.59
C VAL A 456 8.44 -5.25 -15.06
N ILE A 457 7.55 -5.99 -15.74
CA ILE A 457 7.83 -7.32 -16.29
C ILE A 457 7.57 -7.31 -17.79
N HIS A 458 8.58 -7.66 -18.57
CA HIS A 458 8.46 -7.88 -20.00
C HIS A 458 8.16 -9.35 -20.25
N GLY A 459 6.86 -9.71 -20.18
CA GLY A 459 6.40 -11.09 -20.25
C GLY A 459 5.01 -11.19 -20.87
N PRO A 460 4.90 -11.49 -22.18
CA PRO A 460 3.60 -11.52 -22.87
C PRO A 460 2.60 -12.49 -22.25
N GLN A 461 3.05 -13.63 -21.70
CA GLN A 461 2.18 -14.60 -21.05
C GLN A 461 1.52 -14.04 -19.78
N LEU A 462 2.31 -13.38 -18.91
CA LEU A 462 1.80 -12.74 -17.70
C LEU A 462 0.94 -11.51 -18.05
N ALA A 463 1.37 -10.72 -19.05
CA ALA A 463 0.66 -9.53 -19.50
C ALA A 463 -0.72 -9.89 -20.10
N GLU A 464 -0.81 -10.95 -20.90
CA GLU A 464 -2.08 -11.42 -21.45
C GLU A 464 -3.03 -11.91 -20.35
N ARG A 465 -2.52 -12.73 -19.39
CA ARG A 465 -3.31 -13.19 -18.25
C ARG A 465 -3.87 -12.01 -17.43
N LEU A 466 -3.02 -11.04 -17.08
CA LEU A 466 -3.45 -9.87 -16.31
C LEU A 466 -4.43 -8.99 -17.10
N ALA A 467 -4.20 -8.83 -18.41
CA ALA A 467 -5.12 -8.07 -19.26
C ALA A 467 -6.52 -8.70 -19.28
N GLN A 468 -6.61 -10.01 -19.46
CA GLN A 468 -7.89 -10.75 -19.44
C GLN A 468 -8.61 -10.60 -18.10
N ASP A 469 -7.89 -10.64 -16.99
CA ASP A 469 -8.47 -10.51 -15.66
C ASP A 469 -8.96 -9.06 -15.36
N ILE A 470 -8.23 -8.04 -15.84
CA ILE A 470 -8.68 -6.63 -15.76
C ILE A 470 -9.93 -6.43 -16.65
N GLU A 471 -9.93 -6.95 -17.88
CA GLU A 471 -11.07 -6.86 -18.80
C GLU A 471 -12.31 -7.59 -18.25
N ALA A 472 -12.12 -8.75 -17.64
CA ALA A 472 -13.21 -9.46 -16.95
C ALA A 472 -13.79 -8.62 -15.79
N ALA A 473 -12.94 -7.92 -15.03
CA ALA A 473 -13.41 -7.03 -13.98
C ALA A 473 -14.12 -5.77 -14.52
N MET A 474 -13.85 -5.36 -15.75
CA MET A 474 -14.54 -4.26 -16.45
C MET A 474 -15.88 -4.68 -17.06
N ALA A 475 -16.21 -5.99 -17.09
CA ALA A 475 -17.46 -6.49 -17.64
C ALA A 475 -18.69 -5.92 -16.90
N PRO A 476 -19.86 -5.78 -17.56
CA PRO A 476 -21.05 -5.10 -16.99
C PRO A 476 -21.55 -5.69 -15.68
N GLU A 477 -21.39 -6.98 -15.47
CA GLU A 477 -21.76 -7.68 -14.23
C GLU A 477 -20.82 -7.34 -13.06
N ASN A 478 -19.65 -6.75 -13.33
CA ASN A 478 -18.62 -6.44 -12.35
C ASN A 478 -18.40 -4.93 -12.16
N SER A 479 -18.66 -4.14 -13.20
CA SER A 479 -18.37 -2.70 -13.18
C SER A 479 -19.41 -1.89 -13.94
N TRP A 480 -19.57 -0.64 -13.52
CA TRP A 480 -20.30 0.36 -14.29
C TRP A 480 -19.35 1.06 -15.27
N ARG A 481 -19.71 1.08 -16.54
CA ARG A 481 -19.04 1.92 -17.51
C ARG A 481 -19.52 3.36 -17.34
N VAL A 482 -18.60 4.30 -17.24
CA VAL A 482 -18.91 5.73 -17.12
C VAL A 482 -18.77 6.40 -18.49
N THR A 483 -19.79 7.13 -18.90
CA THR A 483 -19.82 7.86 -20.18
C THR A 483 -20.35 9.28 -19.99
N ARG A 484 -20.38 10.06 -21.07
CA ARG A 484 -21.05 11.37 -21.12
C ARG A 484 -22.06 11.36 -22.26
N ASP A 485 -23.24 11.93 -22.01
CA ASP A 485 -24.22 12.18 -23.06
C ASP A 485 -23.87 13.43 -23.90
N ALA A 486 -24.75 13.76 -24.85
CA ALA A 486 -24.58 14.92 -25.72
C ALA A 486 -24.57 16.26 -24.97
N ASP A 487 -25.26 16.33 -23.83
CA ASP A 487 -25.33 17.52 -22.97
C ASP A 487 -24.16 17.58 -21.96
N GLY A 488 -23.28 16.57 -21.99
CA GLY A 488 -22.11 16.47 -21.11
C GLY A 488 -22.41 15.88 -19.72
N GLN A 489 -23.63 15.39 -19.47
CA GLN A 489 -24.02 14.74 -18.23
C GLN A 489 -23.35 13.37 -18.14
N LEU A 490 -22.91 13.01 -16.92
CA LEU A 490 -22.33 11.70 -16.67
C LEU A 490 -23.42 10.64 -16.58
N LEU A 491 -23.15 9.50 -17.20
CA LEU A 491 -24.01 8.33 -17.20
C LEU A 491 -23.20 7.10 -16.76
N TRP A 492 -23.81 6.24 -15.96
CA TRP A 492 -23.29 4.94 -15.58
C TRP A 492 -24.14 3.86 -16.23
N SER A 493 -23.53 2.86 -16.84
CA SER A 493 -24.24 1.75 -17.47
C SER A 493 -23.69 0.40 -17.04
N ALA A 494 -24.58 -0.58 -16.88
CA ALA A 494 -24.25 -1.99 -16.69
C ALA A 494 -25.05 -2.79 -17.75
N GLY A 495 -24.45 -3.02 -18.92
CA GLY A 495 -25.14 -3.57 -20.09
C GLY A 495 -26.02 -2.53 -20.79
N GLU A 496 -26.92 -3.03 -21.67
CA GLU A 496 -27.75 -2.16 -22.52
C GLU A 496 -28.97 -1.57 -21.79
N ASP A 497 -29.51 -2.29 -20.80
CA ASP A 497 -30.81 -1.96 -20.20
C ASP A 497 -30.70 -1.20 -18.85
N GLN A 498 -29.51 -1.05 -18.29
CA GLN A 498 -29.32 -0.42 -16.99
C GLN A 498 -28.51 0.88 -17.10
N LEU A 499 -29.18 2.00 -16.87
CA LEU A 499 -28.59 3.34 -16.96
C LEU A 499 -28.93 4.17 -15.72
N TRP A 500 -27.91 4.86 -15.18
CA TRP A 500 -28.07 5.79 -14.06
C TRP A 500 -27.49 7.15 -14.42
N THR A 501 -28.12 8.21 -13.94
CA THR A 501 -27.68 9.61 -14.08
C THR A 501 -26.96 10.11 -12.83
N HIS A 502 -26.73 9.25 -11.87
CA HIS A 502 -26.00 9.53 -10.62
C HIS A 502 -25.29 8.27 -10.16
N GLU A 503 -24.31 8.41 -9.29
CA GLU A 503 -23.51 7.29 -8.76
C GLU A 503 -24.38 6.17 -8.20
N PRO A 504 -24.33 4.96 -8.78
CA PRO A 504 -25.18 3.84 -8.38
C PRO A 504 -24.81 3.28 -6.99
N ALA A 505 -25.73 2.48 -6.41
CA ALA A 505 -25.55 1.73 -5.17
C ALA A 505 -25.08 2.56 -3.96
N THR A 506 -25.33 3.89 -3.95
CA THR A 506 -24.91 4.79 -2.86
C THR A 506 -26.07 5.57 -2.26
N GLY A 507 -26.03 5.74 -0.92
CA GLY A 507 -26.99 6.57 -0.20
C GLY A 507 -26.71 8.08 -0.34
N PHE A 508 -27.76 8.89 -0.08
CA PHE A 508 -27.70 10.35 -0.14
C PHE A 508 -26.52 10.95 0.64
N TRP A 509 -26.27 10.52 1.87
CA TRP A 509 -25.22 11.09 2.72
C TRP A 509 -23.81 10.83 2.19
N ARG A 510 -23.56 9.68 1.56
CA ARG A 510 -22.25 9.38 0.99
C ARG A 510 -21.99 10.25 -0.24
N ARG A 511 -23.00 10.43 -1.11
CA ARG A 511 -22.95 11.36 -2.24
C ARG A 511 -22.74 12.81 -1.78
N PHE A 512 -23.50 13.25 -0.75
CA PHE A 512 -23.35 14.59 -0.19
C PHE A 512 -21.95 14.85 0.36
N LYS A 513 -21.39 13.92 1.13
CA LYS A 513 -20.00 14.02 1.64
C LYS A 513 -18.98 14.07 0.49
N SER A 514 -19.10 13.20 -0.49
CA SER A 514 -18.22 13.20 -1.67
C SER A 514 -18.29 14.54 -2.42
N GLY A 515 -19.51 15.07 -2.66
CA GLY A 515 -19.72 16.37 -3.27
C GLY A 515 -19.10 17.53 -2.48
N LEU A 516 -19.20 17.50 -1.14
CA LEU A 516 -18.58 18.52 -0.30
C LEU A 516 -17.05 18.48 -0.38
N PHE A 517 -16.45 17.28 -0.29
CA PHE A 517 -15.00 17.13 -0.41
C PHE A 517 -14.47 17.48 -1.80
N SER A 518 -15.26 17.28 -2.86
CA SER A 518 -14.86 17.64 -4.22
C SER A 518 -14.70 19.16 -4.45
N LEU A 519 -15.17 20.00 -3.53
CA LEU A 519 -14.95 21.45 -3.57
C LEU A 519 -13.57 21.87 -3.06
N LEU A 520 -12.86 20.98 -2.35
CA LEU A 520 -11.56 21.27 -1.78
C LEU A 520 -10.44 20.92 -2.78
N PRO A 521 -9.48 21.84 -3.05
CA PRO A 521 -8.37 21.57 -3.96
C PRO A 521 -7.29 20.73 -3.26
N MET A 522 -7.59 19.46 -2.98
CA MET A 522 -6.73 18.57 -2.20
C MET A 522 -6.10 17.44 -3.02
N GLU A 523 -6.21 17.46 -4.36
CA GLU A 523 -5.82 16.34 -5.23
C GLU A 523 -4.36 15.89 -5.03
N LYS A 524 -3.44 16.82 -4.73
CA LYS A 524 -2.02 16.49 -4.46
C LYS A 524 -1.83 15.67 -3.18
N TYR A 525 -2.79 15.71 -2.26
CA TYR A 525 -2.70 15.06 -0.95
C TYR A 525 -3.62 13.82 -0.80
N LEU A 526 -4.33 13.45 -1.87
CA LEU A 526 -5.28 12.33 -1.91
C LEU A 526 -4.69 11.08 -2.56
#